data_da07ecde1d680473ec0dcbb06b658db8
#
_entry.id   da07ecde1d680473ec0dcbb06b658db8
#
_cell.length_a   1.000
_cell.length_b   1.000
_cell.length_c   1.000
_cell.angle_alpha   90.00
_cell.angle_beta   90.00
_cell.angle_gamma   90.00
#
_symmetry.space_group_name_H-M   'P 1'
#
loop_
_entity.id
_entity.type
_entity.pdbx_description
1 polymer ?
#
loop_
_entity_poly.entity_id
_entity_poly.type
_entity_poly.pdbx_seq_one_letter_code
_entity_poly.pdbx_strand_id
1 'polypeptide(L)'
;VNVNDEKIKEFEEALNKVLLNLAKRVVADGEGASKFITIKVQNCKSENDAKKIAFSIANSPLVKTAIAGEDPNWGRIIMAIGKAGIPLDTNKLFLKFGNLNIVQNGKINPNYNETEASEYMKESNIDLIIDISSGSKNFTVYTMDLTKEYIEINSDYRS
;
A
#
# COMPACT_ATOMS: atom_id res chain seq x y z
N VAL A 1 -22.83 17.34 -25.41
CA VAL A 1 -21.39 17.10 -25.40
C VAL A 1 -21.18 15.64 -25.69
N ASN A 2 -20.42 15.31 -26.75
CA ASN A 2 -20.18 13.92 -27.13
C ASN A 2 -19.04 13.36 -26.24
N VAL A 3 -19.31 12.26 -25.54
CA VAL A 3 -18.36 11.62 -24.59
C VAL A 3 -17.07 11.17 -25.26
N ASN A 4 -17.03 11.11 -26.59
CA ASN A 4 -15.84 10.75 -27.37
C ASN A 4 -15.04 11.95 -27.90
N ASP A 5 -15.33 13.16 -27.45
CA ASP A 5 -14.55 14.34 -27.81
C ASP A 5 -13.15 14.26 -27.18
N GLU A 6 -12.11 14.43 -27.99
CA GLU A 6 -10.71 14.38 -27.60
C GLU A 6 -10.41 15.39 -26.47
N LYS A 7 -11.02 16.57 -26.50
CA LYS A 7 -10.90 17.59 -25.46
C LYS A 7 -11.46 17.15 -24.12
N ILE A 8 -12.48 16.27 -24.09
CA ILE A 8 -13.02 15.70 -22.84
C ILE A 8 -12.00 14.75 -22.23
N LYS A 9 -11.34 13.93 -23.04
CA LYS A 9 -10.29 13.01 -22.55
C LYS A 9 -9.11 13.78 -21.97
N GLU A 10 -8.64 14.82 -22.68
CA GLU A 10 -7.57 15.67 -22.15
C GLU A 10 -7.96 16.33 -20.81
N PHE A 11 -9.19 16.80 -20.71
CA PHE A 11 -9.71 17.37 -19.47
C PHE A 11 -9.79 16.34 -18.35
N GLU A 12 -10.31 15.13 -18.61
CA GLU A 12 -10.38 14.04 -17.63
C GLU A 12 -8.99 13.64 -17.15
N GLU A 13 -8.00 13.52 -18.04
CA GLU A 13 -6.63 13.21 -17.69
C GLU A 13 -6.01 14.30 -16.80
N ALA A 14 -6.19 15.57 -17.17
CA ALA A 14 -5.70 16.69 -16.38
C ALA A 14 -6.38 16.76 -15.01
N LEU A 15 -7.70 16.57 -14.95
CA LEU A 15 -8.46 16.54 -13.70
C LEU A 15 -8.00 15.40 -12.79
N ASN A 16 -7.88 14.18 -13.34
CA ASN A 16 -7.41 13.02 -12.59
C ASN A 16 -6.00 13.24 -12.02
N LYS A 17 -5.12 13.88 -12.77
CA LYS A 17 -3.77 14.23 -12.30
C LYS A 17 -3.82 15.19 -11.11
N VAL A 18 -4.67 16.21 -11.17
CA VAL A 18 -4.86 17.17 -10.06
C VAL A 18 -5.45 16.49 -8.85
N LEU A 19 -6.52 15.71 -9.02
CA LEU A 19 -7.19 14.98 -7.93
C LEU A 19 -6.25 13.99 -7.25
N LEU A 20 -5.46 13.25 -8.03
CA LEU A 20 -4.47 12.33 -7.47
C LEU A 20 -3.38 13.06 -6.67
N ASN A 21 -2.92 14.22 -7.16
CA ASN A 21 -1.93 15.02 -6.43
C ASN A 21 -2.51 15.53 -5.11
N LEU A 22 -3.73 16.04 -5.11
CA LEU A 22 -4.43 16.50 -3.90
C LEU A 22 -4.64 15.34 -2.90
N ALA A 23 -5.09 14.18 -3.37
CA ALA A 23 -5.26 13.00 -2.52
C ALA A 23 -3.95 12.56 -1.85
N LYS A 24 -2.82 12.58 -2.59
CA LYS A 24 -1.51 12.27 -2.01
C LYS A 24 -1.07 13.31 -0.96
N ARG A 25 -1.38 14.58 -1.17
CA ARG A 25 -1.09 15.63 -0.18
C ARG A 25 -1.89 15.44 1.09
N VAL A 26 -3.19 15.11 0.98
CA VAL A 26 -4.03 14.80 2.15
C VAL A 26 -3.46 13.64 2.96
N VAL A 27 -3.00 12.58 2.28
CA VAL A 27 -2.36 11.44 2.96
C VAL A 27 -1.04 11.85 3.63
N ALA A 28 -0.22 12.65 2.95
CA ALA A 28 1.07 13.09 3.48
C ALA A 28 0.95 14.06 4.67
N ASP A 29 -0.20 14.76 4.77
CA ASP A 29 -0.52 15.71 5.84
C ASP A 29 -1.36 15.06 6.96
N GLY A 30 -1.34 13.75 7.06
CA GLY A 30 -2.07 13.01 8.10
C GLY A 30 -1.50 13.28 9.50
N GLU A 31 -2.38 13.44 10.49
CA GLU A 31 -1.98 13.72 11.87
C GLU A 31 -1.00 12.66 12.41
N GLY A 32 0.14 13.10 12.90
CA GLY A 32 1.19 12.25 13.45
C GLY A 32 1.83 11.29 12.44
N ALA A 33 1.64 11.51 11.12
CA ALA A 33 2.26 10.70 10.09
C ALA A 33 3.77 10.96 10.01
N SER A 34 4.57 9.91 9.94
CA SER A 34 6.01 9.99 9.72
C SER A 34 6.44 9.45 8.35
N LYS A 35 5.63 8.58 7.76
CA LYS A 35 5.95 7.89 6.50
C LYS A 35 4.76 7.87 5.55
N PHE A 36 5.04 8.13 4.27
CA PHE A 36 4.09 7.98 3.18
C PHE A 36 4.20 6.57 2.58
N ILE A 37 3.09 5.86 2.47
CA ILE A 37 3.08 4.46 2.05
C ILE A 37 2.30 4.33 0.74
N THR A 38 2.95 3.77 -0.27
CA THR A 38 2.31 3.36 -1.53
C THR A 38 2.14 1.84 -1.54
N ILE A 39 0.91 1.36 -1.70
CA ILE A 39 0.61 -0.07 -1.80
C ILE A 39 0.14 -0.36 -3.22
N LYS A 40 0.92 -1.16 -3.96
CA LYS A 40 0.65 -1.57 -5.34
C LYS A 40 0.28 -3.06 -5.35
N VAL A 41 -0.98 -3.37 -5.61
CA VAL A 41 -1.45 -4.75 -5.79
C VAL A 41 -1.60 -5.03 -7.28
N GLN A 42 -0.95 -6.07 -7.75
CA GLN A 42 -0.78 -6.36 -9.18
C GLN A 42 -1.25 -7.76 -9.54
N ASN A 43 -1.58 -7.93 -10.83
CA ASN A 43 -1.88 -9.22 -11.46
C ASN A 43 -3.04 -9.97 -10.77
N CYS A 44 -4.10 -9.25 -10.38
CA CYS A 44 -5.35 -9.81 -9.87
C CYS A 44 -6.32 -10.17 -11.00
N LYS A 45 -7.28 -11.06 -10.73
CA LYS A 45 -8.36 -11.42 -11.65
C LYS A 45 -9.26 -10.24 -11.97
N SER A 46 -9.55 -9.40 -10.99
CA SER A 46 -10.37 -8.20 -11.15
C SER A 46 -9.74 -7.01 -10.42
N GLU A 47 -10.09 -5.79 -10.87
CA GLU A 47 -9.69 -4.56 -10.20
C GLU A 47 -10.29 -4.48 -8.79
N ASN A 48 -11.52 -4.97 -8.61
CA ASN A 48 -12.18 -5.02 -7.31
C ASN A 48 -11.41 -5.92 -6.31
N ASP A 49 -10.85 -7.05 -6.76
CA ASP A 49 -10.02 -7.90 -5.91
C ASP A 49 -8.73 -7.19 -5.52
N ALA A 50 -8.06 -6.55 -6.50
CA ALA A 50 -6.86 -5.76 -6.24
C ALA A 50 -7.15 -4.63 -5.24
N LYS A 51 -8.28 -3.92 -5.41
CA LYS A 51 -8.74 -2.86 -4.51
C LYS A 51 -8.98 -3.37 -3.10
N LYS A 52 -9.71 -4.48 -2.93
CA LYS A 52 -9.99 -5.06 -1.62
C LYS A 52 -8.71 -5.45 -0.87
N ILE A 53 -7.76 -6.08 -1.56
CA ILE A 53 -6.47 -6.45 -0.97
C ILE A 53 -5.70 -5.18 -0.58
N ALA A 54 -5.60 -4.20 -1.47
CA ALA A 54 -4.87 -2.96 -1.22
C ALA A 54 -5.44 -2.21 0.01
N PHE A 55 -6.76 -2.07 0.10
CA PHE A 55 -7.40 -1.43 1.26
C PHE A 55 -7.32 -2.26 2.54
N SER A 56 -7.31 -3.59 2.46
CA SER A 56 -7.09 -4.44 3.63
C SER A 56 -5.72 -4.20 4.25
N ILE A 57 -4.69 -4.00 3.42
CA ILE A 57 -3.34 -3.67 3.88
C ILE A 57 -3.28 -2.23 4.40
N ALA A 58 -3.80 -1.27 3.61
CA ALA A 58 -3.76 0.17 3.92
C ALA A 58 -4.46 0.52 5.24
N ASN A 59 -5.55 -0.18 5.57
CA ASN A 59 -6.35 0.02 6.77
C ASN A 59 -5.95 -0.89 7.93
N SER A 60 -4.87 -1.67 7.81
CA SER A 60 -4.40 -2.55 8.89
C SER A 60 -3.57 -1.77 9.91
N PRO A 61 -4.06 -1.57 11.15
CA PRO A 61 -3.27 -0.91 12.19
C PRO A 61 -1.95 -1.64 12.46
N LEU A 62 -1.94 -2.97 12.36
CA LEU A 62 -0.73 -3.77 12.58
C LEU A 62 0.34 -3.55 11.51
N VAL A 63 -0.06 -3.36 10.24
CA VAL A 63 0.87 -3.01 9.15
C VAL A 63 1.39 -1.59 9.36
N LYS A 64 0.49 -0.63 9.62
CA LYS A 64 0.84 0.77 9.79
C LYS A 64 1.77 1.00 10.99
N THR A 65 1.53 0.32 12.11
CA THR A 65 2.40 0.40 13.30
C THR A 65 3.74 -0.29 13.12
N ALA A 66 3.83 -1.37 12.32
CA ALA A 66 5.11 -1.98 11.97
C ALA A 66 5.97 -0.99 11.17
N ILE A 67 5.38 -0.33 10.16
CA ILE A 67 6.09 0.66 9.35
C ILE A 67 6.52 1.86 10.17
N ALA A 68 5.67 2.35 11.09
CA ALA A 68 6.03 3.42 12.03
C ALA A 68 7.21 3.03 12.95
N GLY A 69 7.27 1.77 13.35
CA GLY A 69 8.36 1.20 14.16
C GLY A 69 9.57 0.73 13.35
N GLU A 70 9.62 0.99 12.04
CA GLU A 70 10.70 0.59 11.13
C GLU A 70 10.93 -0.94 11.11
N ASP A 71 9.86 -1.70 11.44
CA ASP A 71 9.86 -3.16 11.47
C ASP A 71 9.45 -3.70 10.09
N PRO A 72 10.34 -4.41 9.35
CA PRO A 72 10.03 -5.01 8.06
C PRO A 72 9.12 -6.24 8.19
N ASN A 73 8.02 -6.10 8.91
CA ASN A 73 7.12 -7.18 9.29
C ASN A 73 6.23 -7.63 8.13
N TRP A 74 6.81 -8.38 7.20
CA TRP A 74 6.09 -8.95 6.07
C TRP A 74 4.95 -9.89 6.50
N GLY A 75 5.04 -10.54 7.66
CA GLY A 75 3.99 -11.42 8.19
C GLY A 75 2.68 -10.68 8.43
N ARG A 76 2.72 -9.43 8.94
CA ARG A 76 1.54 -8.58 9.12
C ARG A 76 0.90 -8.21 7.78
N ILE A 77 1.69 -8.04 6.73
CA ILE A 77 1.19 -7.78 5.37
C ILE A 77 0.47 -9.03 4.83
N ILE A 78 1.08 -10.20 4.95
CA ILE A 78 0.45 -11.48 4.54
C ILE A 78 -0.88 -11.70 5.28
N MET A 79 -0.90 -11.43 6.59
CA MET A 79 -2.13 -11.52 7.37
C MET A 79 -3.20 -10.55 6.86
N ALA A 80 -2.84 -9.31 6.53
CA ALA A 80 -3.77 -8.33 5.98
C ALA A 80 -4.30 -8.75 4.59
N ILE A 81 -3.47 -9.37 3.74
CA ILE A 81 -3.89 -9.97 2.47
C ILE A 81 -4.92 -11.06 2.71
N GLY A 82 -4.66 -11.98 3.64
CA GLY A 82 -5.59 -13.07 4.00
C GLY A 82 -6.93 -12.55 4.51
N LYS A 83 -6.93 -11.46 5.28
CA LYS A 83 -8.14 -10.80 5.80
C LYS A 83 -9.01 -10.17 4.70
N ALA A 84 -8.48 -9.90 3.50
CA ALA A 84 -9.25 -9.34 2.39
C ALA A 84 -10.38 -10.25 1.90
N GLY A 85 -10.36 -11.54 2.26
CA GLY A 85 -11.38 -12.51 1.87
C GLY A 85 -11.41 -12.84 0.37
N ILE A 86 -10.29 -12.61 -0.32
CA ILE A 86 -10.15 -12.92 -1.75
C ILE A 86 -9.45 -14.28 -1.90
N PRO A 87 -10.06 -15.24 -2.60
CA PRO A 87 -9.40 -16.51 -2.90
C PRO A 87 -8.13 -16.28 -3.73
N LEU A 88 -7.00 -16.72 -3.20
CA LEU A 88 -5.71 -16.61 -3.86
C LEU A 88 -4.88 -17.89 -3.68
N ASP A 89 -4.02 -18.15 -4.65
CA ASP A 89 -3.02 -19.22 -4.53
C ASP A 89 -1.76 -18.64 -3.86
N THR A 90 -1.61 -18.97 -2.58
CA THR A 90 -0.47 -18.47 -1.80
C THR A 90 0.88 -18.85 -2.40
N ASN A 91 0.98 -19.96 -3.14
CA ASN A 91 2.23 -20.38 -3.79
C ASN A 91 2.64 -19.49 -4.98
N LYS A 92 1.76 -18.57 -5.40
CA LYS A 92 2.02 -17.61 -6.47
C LYS A 92 2.18 -16.17 -5.97
N LEU A 93 2.22 -15.98 -4.65
CA LEU A 93 2.31 -14.67 -4.03
C LEU A 93 3.77 -14.18 -4.04
N PHE A 94 3.94 -12.91 -4.47
CA PHE A 94 5.19 -12.18 -4.32
C PHE A 94 4.95 -10.91 -3.51
N LEU A 95 5.91 -10.56 -2.68
CA LEU A 95 5.94 -9.31 -1.91
C LEU A 95 7.31 -8.67 -2.01
N LYS A 96 7.32 -7.36 -2.28
CA LYS A 96 8.54 -6.55 -2.28
C LYS A 96 8.36 -5.31 -1.40
N PHE A 97 9.47 -4.88 -0.82
CA PHE A 97 9.64 -3.56 -0.22
C PHE A 97 10.54 -2.75 -1.16
N GLY A 98 9.96 -1.79 -1.89
CA GLY A 98 10.67 -1.14 -2.98
C GLY A 98 11.21 -2.15 -3.99
N ASN A 99 12.54 -2.24 -4.09
CA ASN A 99 13.23 -3.20 -4.96
C ASN A 99 13.60 -4.51 -4.27
N LEU A 100 13.41 -4.63 -2.95
CA LEU A 100 13.79 -5.80 -2.16
C LEU A 100 12.74 -6.90 -2.28
N ASN A 101 13.11 -8.08 -2.77
CA ASN A 101 12.22 -9.24 -2.82
C ASN A 101 12.14 -9.89 -1.45
N ILE A 102 10.98 -9.84 -0.80
CA ILE A 102 10.75 -10.37 0.54
C ILE A 102 10.13 -11.76 0.49
N VAL A 103 9.03 -11.89 -0.27
CA VAL A 103 8.34 -13.16 -0.48
C VAL A 103 8.35 -13.50 -1.95
N GLN A 104 8.66 -14.75 -2.27
CA GLN A 104 8.65 -15.30 -3.62
C GLN A 104 7.97 -16.66 -3.61
N ASN A 105 6.98 -16.85 -4.49
CA ASN A 105 6.21 -18.09 -4.55
C ASN A 105 5.63 -18.50 -3.18
N GLY A 106 5.13 -17.53 -2.43
CA GLY A 106 4.51 -17.73 -1.12
C GLY A 106 5.45 -18.09 0.03
N LYS A 107 6.74 -18.09 -0.22
CA LYS A 107 7.78 -18.39 0.78
C LYS A 107 8.72 -17.20 0.92
N ILE A 108 9.38 -17.11 2.08
CA ILE A 108 10.43 -16.12 2.23
C ILE A 108 11.51 -16.33 1.15
N ASN A 109 11.97 -15.24 0.56
CA ASN A 109 13.03 -15.29 -0.42
C ASN A 109 14.32 -15.82 0.23
N PRO A 110 14.99 -16.85 -0.32
CA PRO A 110 16.24 -17.36 0.23
C PRO A 110 17.35 -16.30 0.38
N ASN A 111 17.29 -15.25 -0.42
CA ASN A 111 18.23 -14.11 -0.38
C ASN A 111 17.69 -12.93 0.44
N TYR A 112 16.63 -13.14 1.24
CA TYR A 112 16.09 -12.10 2.11
C TYR A 112 17.15 -11.68 3.14
N ASN A 113 17.40 -10.39 3.21
CA ASN A 113 18.32 -9.79 4.18
C ASN A 113 17.51 -8.83 5.08
N GLU A 114 17.36 -9.21 6.34
CA GLU A 114 16.58 -8.43 7.30
C GLU A 114 17.21 -7.06 7.58
N THR A 115 18.53 -6.96 7.55
CA THR A 115 19.25 -5.70 7.75
C THR A 115 18.92 -4.71 6.62
N GLU A 116 18.97 -5.16 5.36
CA GLU A 116 18.61 -4.33 4.21
C GLU A 116 17.14 -3.91 4.25
N ALA A 117 16.26 -4.82 4.64
CA ALA A 117 14.83 -4.52 4.78
C ALA A 117 14.57 -3.51 5.90
N SER A 118 15.27 -3.61 7.04
CA SER A 118 15.18 -2.66 8.15
C SER A 118 15.73 -1.28 7.75
N GLU A 119 16.82 -1.22 7.00
CA GLU A 119 17.35 0.06 6.47
C GLU A 119 16.33 0.71 5.52
N TYR A 120 15.71 -0.09 4.63
CA TYR A 120 14.65 0.42 3.75
C TYR A 120 13.46 0.99 4.53
N MET A 121 13.08 0.38 5.66
CA MET A 121 11.97 0.87 6.47
C MET A 121 12.24 2.22 7.15
N LYS A 122 13.47 2.72 7.17
CA LYS A 122 13.83 4.05 7.67
C LYS A 122 13.48 5.17 6.68
N GLU A 123 13.24 4.83 5.41
CA GLU A 123 12.85 5.80 4.39
C GLU A 123 11.53 6.48 4.74
N SER A 124 11.35 7.74 4.33
CA SER A 124 10.09 8.48 4.50
C SER A 124 9.00 8.05 3.51
N ASN A 125 9.38 7.38 2.42
CA ASN A 125 8.47 6.87 1.40
C ASN A 125 8.64 5.36 1.27
N ILE A 126 7.60 4.61 1.61
CA ILE A 126 7.62 3.15 1.59
C ILE A 126 6.72 2.63 0.47
N ASP A 127 7.29 1.89 -0.46
CA ASP A 127 6.57 1.17 -1.53
C ASP A 127 6.40 -0.30 -1.14
N LEU A 128 5.15 -0.75 -1.02
CA LEU A 128 4.78 -2.16 -0.88
C LEU A 128 4.23 -2.65 -2.21
N ILE A 129 4.85 -3.65 -2.81
CA ILE A 129 4.42 -4.22 -4.09
C ILE A 129 4.01 -5.67 -3.85
N ILE A 130 2.74 -5.96 -4.12
CA ILE A 130 2.13 -7.28 -3.94
C ILE A 130 1.69 -7.81 -5.30
N ASP A 131 2.21 -8.95 -5.72
CA ASP A 131 1.81 -9.63 -6.95
C ASP A 131 1.06 -10.92 -6.59
N ILE A 132 -0.19 -10.99 -7.06
CA ILE A 132 -1.09 -12.13 -6.81
C ILE A 132 -0.97 -13.19 -7.90
N SER A 133 -0.39 -12.85 -9.06
CA SER A 133 -0.16 -13.74 -10.21
C SER A 133 -1.40 -14.56 -10.63
N SER A 134 -2.58 -13.92 -10.61
CA SER A 134 -3.85 -14.57 -10.96
C SER A 134 -4.59 -13.93 -12.14
N GLY A 135 -4.07 -12.83 -12.69
CA GLY A 135 -4.65 -12.09 -13.80
C GLY A 135 -3.78 -10.93 -14.26
N SER A 136 -4.40 -9.80 -14.66
CA SER A 136 -3.69 -8.63 -15.18
C SER A 136 -4.20 -7.29 -14.61
N LYS A 137 -5.10 -7.35 -13.62
CA LYS A 137 -5.68 -6.14 -13.04
C LYS A 137 -4.87 -5.69 -11.83
N ASN A 138 -4.74 -4.38 -11.72
CA ASN A 138 -3.91 -3.75 -10.70
C ASN A 138 -4.71 -2.69 -9.95
N PHE A 139 -4.28 -2.37 -8.74
CA PHE A 139 -4.80 -1.24 -7.97
C PHE A 139 -3.69 -0.66 -7.10
N THR A 140 -3.68 0.67 -6.98
CA THR A 140 -2.73 1.36 -6.10
C THR A 140 -3.50 2.19 -5.08
N VAL A 141 -3.10 2.10 -3.81
CA VAL A 141 -3.62 2.92 -2.73
C VAL A 141 -2.47 3.63 -2.03
N TYR A 142 -2.76 4.81 -1.53
CA TYR A 142 -1.84 5.62 -0.73
C TYR A 142 -2.37 5.71 0.69
N THR A 143 -1.48 5.57 1.65
CA THR A 143 -1.78 5.70 3.08
C THR A 143 -0.56 6.22 3.82
N MET A 144 -0.67 6.38 5.11
CA MET A 144 0.39 6.78 6.03
C MET A 144 0.58 5.71 7.10
N ASP A 145 1.67 5.76 7.81
CA ASP A 145 1.91 4.96 9.00
C ASP A 145 0.97 5.33 10.17
N LEU A 146 1.10 4.65 11.28
CA LEU A 146 0.35 4.93 12.51
C LEU A 146 1.33 4.99 13.68
N THR A 147 1.61 6.21 14.13
CA THR A 147 2.56 6.50 15.20
C THR A 147 1.86 6.69 16.55
N LYS A 148 2.64 6.84 17.62
CA LYS A 148 2.14 7.21 18.93
C LYS A 148 1.57 8.64 18.93
N GLU A 149 2.16 9.51 18.12
CA GLU A 149 1.75 10.91 18.01
C GLU A 149 0.29 11.05 17.55
N TYR A 150 -0.18 10.18 16.63
CA TYR A 150 -1.59 10.13 16.25
C TYR A 150 -2.50 9.93 17.46
N ILE A 151 -2.12 9.05 18.39
CA ILE A 151 -2.92 8.75 19.58
C ILE A 151 -2.86 9.95 20.55
N GLU A 152 -1.68 10.53 20.76
CA GLU A 152 -1.48 11.69 21.63
C GLU A 152 -2.33 12.87 21.15
N ILE A 153 -2.24 13.25 19.88
CA ILE A 153 -3.03 14.34 19.30
C ILE A 153 -4.54 14.11 19.51
N ASN A 154 -5.02 12.90 19.21
CA ASN A 154 -6.45 12.62 19.24
C ASN A 154 -7.00 12.37 20.66
N SER A 155 -6.16 11.93 21.61
CA SER A 155 -6.56 11.75 23.00
C SER A 155 -6.68 13.07 23.76
N ASP A 156 -5.90 14.09 23.38
CA ASP A 156 -5.91 15.41 24.00
C ASP A 156 -6.88 16.39 23.35
N TYR A 157 -7.47 16.00 22.21
CA TYR A 157 -8.45 16.81 21.49
C TYR A 157 -9.74 16.94 22.30
N ARG A 158 -9.97 18.14 22.86
CA ARG A 158 -11.23 18.52 23.50
C ARG A 158 -11.99 19.43 22.54
N SER A 159 -13.13 18.93 22.07
CA SER A 159 -14.10 19.71 21.28
C SER A 159 -14.85 20.72 22.17
#